data_cc6e5e116c2ddd6e19b5cb78971c8939
#
_entry.id   cc6e5e116c2ddd6e19b5cb78971c8939
#
_cell.length_a   1.000
_cell.length_b   1.000
_cell.length_c   1.000
_cell.angle_alpha   90.00
_cell.angle_beta   90.00
_cell.angle_gamma   90.00
#
_symmetry.space_group_name_H-M   'P 1'
#
loop_
_entity.id
_entity.type
_entity.pdbx_description
1 polymer ?
#
loop_
_entity_poly.entity_id
_entity_poly.type
_entity_poly.pdbx_seq_one_letter_code
_entity_poly.pdbx_strand_id
1 'polypeptide(L)'
;MDARRRPLTLIALAGLGSCSSASYAASADEEVDRALGTATETTLGDRREWIIQPKTEEPAPAKPEAKEEAKEEAKPEAKVPEAKEPEPKKPEAKVPEAKEPEVKPDAPKPEPQQPAGETPPAPQKPKEGVEVYDLTRTLATAVRQNRDFLTRKESLYREGLSISLTRFNFGPQFAAAVSYLWPKSEGGTGSHQAGGSLTASQLLPTGGTLSLSSGYNTEWPFGPGLGDTIYSSSVSVAFSQPLLRGAGYDISHEPLTQAERQLTYAIRDFEDFREGFSIDIARRFFELGSQRKTLANEDLRYDQAVFDRGKAEALLQVGRNLETEVFLARRNEIQAKDRLISARAAYDLAVDRFKILLGLPTTSSIELADIEPPYEPARFEVTSAVAAARHNRLDLITARQGLQDVERSLRIAENALLPDLSLTANAGFAGLSSDLTNSAPDQWNTSVGLSFEVPLQRKSQRNAYRSALISLEQARRGLQQQEDQLDLAIRDAVRNLKSLEERIVLQRDQIVSERRAVTVSQIRYEQDKITNRELLEARQSLVDLENALIGLMVEHFVARLNLLKDMGIFFVDEQGMWR
;
A
#
# COMPACT_ATOMS: atom_id res chain seq x y z
N MET A 1 32.26 -61.62 -29.81
CA MET A 1 32.01 -62.23 -28.50
C MET A 1 32.04 -61.12 -27.47
N ASP A 2 30.89 -60.79 -27.03
CA ASP A 2 30.49 -59.99 -25.84
C ASP A 2 31.40 -58.88 -25.29
N ALA A 3 31.15 -57.70 -25.79
CA ALA A 3 31.51 -56.49 -25.10
C ALA A 3 30.27 -55.96 -24.35
N ARG A 4 30.24 -56.16 -23.04
CA ARG A 4 29.21 -55.61 -22.13
C ARG A 4 29.30 -54.10 -22.13
N ARG A 5 28.40 -53.44 -22.85
CA ARG A 5 28.09 -52.02 -22.70
C ARG A 5 27.46 -51.83 -21.31
N ARG A 6 28.18 -51.25 -20.39
CA ARG A 6 27.60 -50.70 -19.17
C ARG A 6 27.14 -49.30 -19.50
N PRO A 7 25.88 -48.93 -19.28
CA PRO A 7 25.43 -47.54 -19.43
C PRO A 7 26.06 -46.72 -18.31
N LEU A 8 26.82 -45.69 -18.68
CA LEU A 8 27.17 -44.61 -17.78
C LEU A 8 25.87 -43.89 -17.41
N THR A 9 25.36 -44.30 -16.28
CA THR A 9 24.13 -43.85 -15.65
C THR A 9 24.24 -42.37 -15.29
N LEU A 10 23.36 -41.58 -15.79
CA LEU A 10 22.71 -40.43 -15.24
C LEU A 10 22.68 -40.35 -13.69
N ILE A 11 23.76 -39.95 -13.07
CA ILE A 11 23.81 -39.71 -11.61
C ILE A 11 23.70 -38.22 -11.30
N ALA A 12 23.70 -37.32 -12.32
CA ALA A 12 23.70 -35.88 -12.11
C ALA A 12 22.30 -35.21 -12.01
N LEU A 13 21.21 -35.96 -12.15
CA LEU A 13 19.85 -35.38 -12.13
C LEU A 13 19.02 -35.67 -10.87
N ALA A 14 19.56 -36.44 -9.94
CA ALA A 14 18.82 -36.82 -8.72
C ALA A 14 18.92 -35.78 -7.57
N GLY A 15 19.73 -34.74 -7.68
CA GLY A 15 19.92 -33.73 -6.63
C GLY A 15 18.98 -32.51 -6.71
N LEU A 16 18.22 -32.37 -7.80
CA LEU A 16 17.36 -31.18 -8.03
C LEU A 16 15.89 -31.38 -7.65
N GLY A 17 15.56 -32.50 -7.01
CA GLY A 17 14.17 -32.97 -6.86
C GLY A 17 13.42 -32.60 -5.59
N SER A 18 13.90 -31.76 -4.68
CA SER A 18 13.14 -31.54 -3.43
C SER A 18 13.04 -30.13 -2.90
N CYS A 19 13.40 -29.11 -3.68
CA CYS A 19 13.09 -27.75 -3.28
C CYS A 19 11.71 -27.37 -3.82
N SER A 20 10.65 -27.47 -2.99
CA SER A 20 9.32 -26.98 -3.36
C SER A 20 9.34 -25.43 -3.43
N SER A 21 8.49 -24.84 -4.27
CA SER A 21 8.33 -23.38 -4.33
C SER A 21 8.05 -22.76 -2.95
N ALA A 22 7.38 -23.51 -2.07
CA ALA A 22 7.10 -23.10 -0.70
C ALA A 22 8.38 -22.98 0.17
N SER A 23 9.38 -23.87 0.00
CA SER A 23 10.63 -23.77 0.75
C SER A 23 11.49 -22.59 0.31
N TYR A 24 11.46 -22.23 -0.98
CA TYR A 24 12.12 -21.03 -1.48
C TYR A 24 11.45 -19.75 -0.97
N ALA A 25 10.10 -19.71 -0.93
CA ALA A 25 9.38 -18.59 -0.37
C ALA A 25 9.69 -18.38 1.12
N ALA A 26 9.67 -19.46 1.92
CA ALA A 26 9.99 -19.40 3.34
C ALA A 26 11.43 -18.93 3.63
N SER A 27 12.40 -19.36 2.80
CA SER A 27 13.79 -18.90 2.91
C SER A 27 13.92 -17.41 2.57
N ALA A 28 13.21 -16.95 1.54
CA ALA A 28 13.19 -15.53 1.16
C ALA A 28 12.54 -14.67 2.26
N ASP A 29 11.44 -15.15 2.87
CA ASP A 29 10.76 -14.48 3.96
C ASP A 29 11.68 -14.28 5.18
N GLU A 30 12.46 -15.31 5.55
CA GLU A 30 13.44 -15.22 6.66
C GLU A 30 14.55 -14.21 6.39
N GLU A 31 15.08 -14.18 5.16
CA GLU A 31 16.12 -13.23 4.75
C GLU A 31 15.62 -11.79 4.77
N VAL A 32 14.40 -11.56 4.25
CA VAL A 32 13.77 -10.24 4.20
C VAL A 32 13.42 -9.75 5.60
N ASP A 33 12.84 -10.61 6.45
CA ASP A 33 12.50 -10.24 7.84
C ASP A 33 13.76 -9.83 8.62
N ARG A 34 14.87 -10.56 8.42
CA ARG A 34 16.16 -10.19 9.01
C ARG A 34 16.68 -8.85 8.48
N ALA A 35 16.59 -8.62 7.17
CA ALA A 35 17.06 -7.38 6.54
C ALA A 35 16.22 -6.17 6.98
N LEU A 36 14.90 -6.30 6.94
CA LEU A 36 13.97 -5.26 7.37
C LEU A 36 14.04 -5.02 8.89
N GLY A 37 14.11 -6.07 9.71
CA GLY A 37 14.22 -5.94 11.16
C GLY A 37 15.46 -5.18 11.59
N THR A 38 16.62 -5.50 11.01
CA THR A 38 17.88 -4.78 11.29
C THR A 38 17.83 -3.32 10.80
N ALA A 39 17.29 -3.09 9.60
CA ALA A 39 17.18 -1.75 9.03
C ALA A 39 16.18 -0.89 9.80
N THR A 40 15.07 -1.46 10.27
CA THR A 40 14.06 -0.74 11.09
C THR A 40 14.63 -0.35 12.45
N GLU A 41 15.32 -1.27 13.12
CA GLU A 41 15.99 -1.01 14.39
C GLU A 41 17.00 0.13 14.26
N THR A 42 17.79 0.13 13.18
CA THR A 42 18.79 1.18 12.93
C THR A 42 18.14 2.53 12.56
N THR A 43 16.98 2.51 11.86
CA THR A 43 16.35 3.72 11.30
C THR A 43 15.37 4.37 12.27
N LEU A 44 14.60 3.57 13.00
CA LEU A 44 13.48 4.01 13.85
C LEU A 44 13.73 3.72 15.35
N GLY A 45 14.78 2.96 15.69
CA GLY A 45 15.09 2.56 17.06
C GLY A 45 14.21 1.46 17.62
N ASP A 46 13.37 0.82 16.78
CA ASP A 46 12.44 -0.24 17.18
C ASP A 46 12.51 -1.41 16.20
N ARG A 47 12.53 -2.64 16.73
CA ARG A 47 12.55 -3.85 15.90
C ARG A 47 11.14 -4.35 15.70
N ARG A 48 10.68 -4.44 14.43
CA ARG A 48 9.35 -4.90 14.05
C ARG A 48 9.41 -6.16 13.23
N GLU A 49 8.42 -7.04 13.43
CA GLU A 49 8.22 -8.22 12.59
C GLU A 49 7.40 -7.85 11.34
N TRP A 50 7.93 -8.18 10.16
CA TRP A 50 7.34 -7.83 8.86
C TRP A 50 6.61 -9.01 8.21
N ILE A 51 5.86 -9.79 8.98
CA ILE A 51 5.10 -10.94 8.48
C ILE A 51 4.01 -10.44 7.52
N ILE A 52 4.12 -10.79 6.24
CA ILE A 52 3.16 -10.37 5.18
C ILE A 52 1.98 -11.32 5.09
N GLN A 53 2.22 -12.61 5.25
CA GLN A 53 1.15 -13.61 5.26
C GLN A 53 1.02 -14.17 6.67
N PRO A 54 -0.23 -14.35 7.19
CA PRO A 54 -0.39 -15.18 8.35
C PRO A 54 0.18 -16.55 8.00
N LYS A 55 1.02 -17.13 8.89
CA LYS A 55 1.50 -18.52 8.71
C LYS A 55 0.28 -19.34 8.31
N THR A 56 0.29 -19.84 7.09
CA THR A 56 -0.74 -20.78 6.63
C THR A 56 -0.63 -21.93 7.60
N GLU A 57 -1.62 -22.11 8.47
CA GLU A 57 -1.73 -23.33 9.26
C GLU A 57 -1.67 -24.46 8.24
N GLU A 58 -0.64 -25.30 8.33
CA GLU A 58 -0.54 -26.51 7.51
C GLU A 58 -1.89 -27.21 7.62
N PRO A 59 -2.56 -27.51 6.49
CA PRO A 59 -3.78 -28.30 6.56
C PRO A 59 -3.38 -29.62 7.23
N ALA A 60 -4.05 -29.94 8.35
CA ALA A 60 -3.83 -31.16 9.09
C ALA A 60 -3.80 -32.33 8.10
N PRO A 61 -2.84 -33.29 8.21
CA PRO A 61 -2.69 -34.34 7.23
C PRO A 61 -4.00 -35.09 7.09
N ALA A 62 -4.56 -35.06 5.88
CA ALA A 62 -5.80 -35.76 5.54
C ALA A 62 -5.61 -37.24 5.89
N LYS A 63 -6.49 -37.76 6.74
CA LYS A 63 -6.58 -39.21 7.01
C LYS A 63 -6.73 -39.94 5.68
N PRO A 64 -6.01 -41.06 5.48
CA PRO A 64 -6.12 -41.83 4.25
C PRO A 64 -7.53 -42.40 4.13
N GLU A 65 -8.30 -41.89 3.19
CA GLU A 65 -9.54 -42.53 2.75
C GLU A 65 -9.24 -43.82 1.99
N ALA A 66 -9.98 -44.83 2.33
CA ALA A 66 -9.86 -46.17 1.78
C ALA A 66 -10.15 -46.16 0.26
N LYS A 67 -9.29 -46.86 -0.47
CA LYS A 67 -9.48 -47.15 -1.89
C LYS A 67 -10.77 -47.94 -2.11
N GLU A 68 -11.68 -47.39 -2.82
CA GLU A 68 -12.74 -48.13 -3.49
C GLU A 68 -12.45 -48.19 -5.00
N GLU A 69 -12.31 -49.41 -5.49
CA GLU A 69 -12.05 -49.73 -6.89
C GLU A 69 -13.32 -49.42 -7.71
N ALA A 70 -13.21 -48.58 -8.75
CA ALA A 70 -14.22 -48.51 -9.79
C ALA A 70 -13.60 -48.63 -11.18
N LYS A 71 -14.14 -49.59 -11.87
CA LYS A 71 -13.82 -50.09 -13.19
C LYS A 71 -13.88 -49.03 -14.31
N GLU A 72 -12.96 -49.24 -15.21
CA GLU A 72 -12.86 -48.75 -16.58
C GLU A 72 -14.14 -48.98 -17.40
N GLU A 73 -14.70 -47.96 -18.02
CA GLU A 73 -15.51 -48.06 -19.24
C GLU A 73 -15.43 -46.82 -20.13
N ALA A 74 -15.42 -47.07 -21.42
CA ALA A 74 -14.97 -46.34 -22.58
C ALA A 74 -15.75 -45.06 -22.94
N LYS A 75 -15.02 -44.18 -23.70
CA LYS A 75 -15.47 -43.05 -24.52
C LYS A 75 -16.73 -43.32 -25.36
N PRO A 76 -17.51 -42.28 -25.76
CA PRO A 76 -17.20 -41.63 -27.03
C PRO A 76 -17.39 -40.10 -27.10
N GLU A 77 -16.78 -39.55 -28.13
CA GLU A 77 -16.75 -38.18 -28.62
C GLU A 77 -18.14 -37.52 -28.77
N ALA A 78 -18.23 -36.22 -28.44
CA ALA A 78 -19.33 -35.38 -28.88
C ALA A 78 -18.89 -33.94 -29.19
N LYS A 79 -19.30 -33.55 -30.38
CA LYS A 79 -19.12 -32.35 -31.16
C LYS A 79 -19.47 -31.03 -30.44
N VAL A 80 -18.72 -30.00 -30.80
CA VAL A 80 -18.96 -28.57 -30.55
C VAL A 80 -20.24 -28.12 -31.31
N PRO A 81 -21.12 -27.32 -30.72
CA PRO A 81 -22.07 -26.52 -31.47
C PRO A 81 -21.73 -25.01 -31.41
N GLU A 82 -21.80 -24.43 -32.61
CA GLU A 82 -21.70 -23.01 -32.94
C GLU A 82 -22.70 -22.12 -32.17
N ALA A 83 -22.26 -20.96 -31.73
CA ALA A 83 -23.06 -19.92 -31.15
C ALA A 83 -23.78 -19.10 -32.23
N LYS A 84 -25.11 -18.99 -32.15
CA LYS A 84 -25.94 -18.02 -32.87
C LYS A 84 -26.31 -16.88 -31.92
N GLU A 85 -26.06 -15.66 -32.37
CA GLU A 85 -26.54 -14.41 -31.76
C GLU A 85 -28.07 -14.32 -31.80
N PRO A 86 -28.75 -13.76 -30.80
CA PRO A 86 -30.15 -13.33 -30.92
C PRO A 86 -30.28 -11.80 -31.04
N GLU A 87 -31.05 -11.40 -32.06
CA GLU A 87 -31.51 -10.03 -32.31
C GLU A 87 -32.45 -9.48 -31.20
N PRO A 88 -32.56 -8.13 -31.06
CA PRO A 88 -33.34 -7.51 -30.00
C PRO A 88 -34.81 -7.37 -30.35
N LYS A 89 -35.70 -7.92 -29.50
CA LYS A 89 -37.14 -7.67 -29.54
C LYS A 89 -37.54 -6.51 -28.63
N LYS A 90 -38.24 -5.53 -29.22
CA LYS A 90 -38.97 -4.43 -28.55
C LYS A 90 -40.06 -4.98 -27.62
N PRO A 91 -40.28 -4.39 -26.44
CA PRO A 91 -41.50 -4.64 -25.69
C PRO A 91 -42.58 -3.60 -26.01
N GLU A 92 -43.75 -4.12 -26.41
CA GLU A 92 -45.01 -3.39 -26.47
C GLU A 92 -45.60 -3.21 -25.05
N ALA A 93 -46.04 -1.98 -24.78
CA ALA A 93 -46.74 -1.60 -23.56
C ALA A 93 -48.18 -2.09 -23.57
N LYS A 94 -48.62 -2.82 -22.54
CA LYS A 94 -50.03 -2.99 -22.19
C LYS A 94 -50.30 -2.41 -20.82
N VAL A 95 -51.19 -1.41 -20.82
CA VAL A 95 -51.81 -0.77 -19.66
C VAL A 95 -52.83 -1.71 -19.06
N PRO A 96 -52.91 -1.94 -17.74
CA PRO A 96 -54.07 -2.53 -17.11
C PRO A 96 -54.94 -1.46 -16.45
N GLU A 97 -56.22 -1.57 -16.72
CA GLU A 97 -57.35 -0.81 -16.19
C GLU A 97 -57.46 -0.88 -14.67
N ALA A 98 -57.85 0.25 -14.10
CA ALA A 98 -58.21 0.44 -12.70
C ALA A 98 -59.54 -0.25 -12.34
N LYS A 99 -59.56 -1.01 -11.26
CA LYS A 99 -60.78 -1.38 -10.53
C LYS A 99 -60.81 -0.69 -9.19
N GLU A 100 -61.88 0.10 -8.96
CA GLU A 100 -62.27 0.71 -7.68
C GLU A 100 -62.56 -0.37 -6.63
N PRO A 101 -62.18 -0.17 -5.35
CA PRO A 101 -62.71 -0.97 -4.27
C PRO A 101 -63.88 -0.29 -3.54
N GLU A 102 -64.91 -1.05 -3.32
CA GLU A 102 -66.12 -0.79 -2.58
C GLU A 102 -65.86 -0.38 -1.12
N VAL A 103 -66.68 0.58 -0.68
CA VAL A 103 -66.81 1.05 0.70
C VAL A 103 -67.62 0.05 1.52
N LYS A 104 -67.17 -0.34 2.71
CA LYS A 104 -67.99 -0.91 3.80
C LYS A 104 -67.76 -0.13 5.09
N PRO A 105 -68.84 0.09 5.87
CA PRO A 105 -68.86 1.06 6.95
C PRO A 105 -68.58 0.47 8.37
N ASP A 106 -68.20 1.42 9.25
CA ASP A 106 -68.37 1.44 10.70
C ASP A 106 -67.71 0.37 11.61
N ALA A 107 -66.77 0.88 12.42
CA ALA A 107 -66.56 0.42 13.81
C ALA A 107 -66.10 1.65 14.68
N PRO A 108 -66.38 1.63 16.01
CA PRO A 108 -66.61 2.81 16.80
C PRO A 108 -65.30 3.50 17.35
N LYS A 109 -65.44 4.79 17.62
CA LYS A 109 -64.42 5.70 18.25
C LYS A 109 -63.95 5.16 19.60
N PRO A 110 -62.66 5.18 19.89
CA PRO A 110 -62.17 5.16 21.27
C PRO A 110 -62.05 6.59 21.85
N GLU A 111 -62.33 6.72 23.13
CA GLU A 111 -62.25 7.91 23.97
C GLU A 111 -60.84 8.47 24.13
N PRO A 112 -60.66 9.77 24.46
CA PRO A 112 -59.37 10.42 24.56
C PRO A 112 -58.66 10.02 25.86
N GLN A 113 -57.53 9.34 25.75
CA GLN A 113 -56.60 9.11 26.87
C GLN A 113 -55.64 10.32 27.01
N GLN A 114 -55.47 10.76 28.26
CA GLN A 114 -54.57 11.83 28.71
C GLN A 114 -53.09 11.47 28.43
N PRO A 115 -52.22 12.42 28.12
CA PRO A 115 -50.81 12.18 27.86
C PRO A 115 -50.09 11.86 29.18
N ALA A 116 -49.59 10.63 29.28
CA ALA A 116 -48.61 10.25 30.29
C ALA A 116 -47.23 10.81 29.84
N GLY A 117 -46.52 11.40 30.81
CA GLY A 117 -45.23 12.02 30.61
C GLY A 117 -44.20 11.06 29.93
N GLU A 118 -43.64 11.49 28.84
CA GLU A 118 -42.59 10.77 28.14
C GLU A 118 -41.29 10.79 28.93
N THR A 119 -40.94 9.62 29.46
CA THR A 119 -39.58 9.29 29.87
C THR A 119 -38.69 9.23 28.64
N PRO A 120 -37.49 9.81 28.64
CA PRO A 120 -36.61 9.71 27.48
C PRO A 120 -36.30 8.26 27.15
N PRO A 121 -36.24 7.88 25.86
CA PRO A 121 -36.04 6.49 25.44
C PRO A 121 -34.69 6.00 25.99
N ALA A 122 -34.72 4.89 26.68
CA ALA A 122 -33.54 4.19 27.16
C ALA A 122 -32.65 3.80 25.96
N PRO A 123 -31.32 3.79 26.10
CA PRO A 123 -30.41 3.41 25.02
C PRO A 123 -30.79 2.03 24.49
N GLN A 124 -31.11 1.97 23.21
CA GLN A 124 -31.47 0.72 22.55
C GLN A 124 -30.29 -0.24 22.63
N LYS A 125 -30.53 -1.45 23.16
CA LYS A 125 -29.54 -2.53 23.15
C LYS A 125 -29.10 -2.81 21.72
N PRO A 126 -27.79 -3.06 21.46
CA PRO A 126 -27.29 -3.40 20.12
C PRO A 126 -28.08 -4.61 19.59
N LYS A 127 -28.49 -4.53 18.31
CA LYS A 127 -29.13 -5.65 17.62
C LYS A 127 -28.13 -6.80 17.58
N GLU A 128 -28.52 -8.00 18.00
CA GLU A 128 -27.67 -9.19 17.96
C GLU A 128 -27.12 -9.39 16.54
N GLY A 129 -25.78 -9.41 16.39
CA GLY A 129 -25.08 -9.60 15.13
C GLY A 129 -24.52 -8.33 14.47
N VAL A 130 -24.67 -7.13 15.06
CA VAL A 130 -24.06 -5.89 14.55
C VAL A 130 -22.77 -5.62 15.33
N GLU A 131 -21.66 -5.55 14.61
CA GLU A 131 -20.37 -5.21 15.22
C GLU A 131 -20.25 -3.71 15.45
N VAL A 132 -20.02 -3.33 16.71
CA VAL A 132 -19.77 -1.92 17.08
C VAL A 132 -18.30 -1.61 16.89
N TYR A 133 -18.03 -0.55 16.11
CA TYR A 133 -16.70 -0.04 15.81
C TYR A 133 -16.44 1.23 16.62
N ASP A 134 -15.48 1.17 17.53
CA ASP A 134 -14.82 2.34 18.10
C ASP A 134 -13.60 2.74 17.27
N LEU A 135 -12.95 3.83 17.60
CA LEU A 135 -11.79 4.32 16.85
C LEU A 135 -10.63 3.31 16.86
N THR A 136 -10.35 2.69 18.01
CA THR A 136 -9.24 1.73 18.16
C THR A 136 -9.48 0.48 17.32
N ARG A 137 -10.68 -0.09 17.39
CA ARG A 137 -11.05 -1.26 16.57
C ARG A 137 -11.07 -0.91 15.08
N THR A 138 -11.51 0.28 14.74
CA THR A 138 -11.51 0.77 13.34
C THR A 138 -10.10 0.81 12.77
N LEU A 139 -9.16 1.41 13.50
CA LEU A 139 -7.75 1.48 13.11
C LEU A 139 -7.12 0.09 12.98
N ALA A 140 -7.32 -0.77 14.00
CA ALA A 140 -6.80 -2.13 13.98
C ALA A 140 -7.35 -2.97 12.81
N THR A 141 -8.64 -2.80 12.47
CA THR A 141 -9.25 -3.47 11.31
C THR A 141 -8.69 -2.93 10.00
N ALA A 142 -8.56 -1.60 9.87
CA ALA A 142 -8.01 -0.96 8.69
C ALA A 142 -6.56 -1.40 8.42
N VAL A 143 -5.69 -1.40 9.43
CA VAL A 143 -4.29 -1.87 9.30
C VAL A 143 -4.20 -3.32 8.82
N ARG A 144 -5.15 -4.17 9.23
CA ARG A 144 -5.15 -5.61 8.88
C ARG A 144 -5.75 -5.91 7.52
N GLN A 145 -6.74 -5.14 7.06
CA GLN A 145 -7.59 -5.53 5.93
C GLN A 145 -7.62 -4.49 4.79
N ASN A 146 -7.19 -3.24 5.04
CA ASN A 146 -7.18 -2.23 3.99
C ASN A 146 -6.20 -2.61 2.88
N ARG A 147 -6.67 -2.59 1.62
CA ARG A 147 -5.91 -3.03 0.46
C ARG A 147 -4.71 -2.12 0.16
N ASP A 148 -4.87 -0.81 0.33
CA ASP A 148 -3.79 0.15 0.07
C ASP A 148 -2.68 0.01 1.11
N PHE A 149 -3.05 -0.21 2.38
CA PHE A 149 -2.10 -0.48 3.45
C PHE A 149 -1.30 -1.76 3.18
N LEU A 150 -1.98 -2.84 2.80
CA LEU A 150 -1.33 -4.10 2.46
C LEU A 150 -0.41 -3.95 1.24
N THR A 151 -0.85 -3.26 0.19
CA THR A 151 -0.03 -2.99 -1.01
C THR A 151 1.24 -2.18 -0.66
N ARG A 152 1.13 -1.20 0.23
CA ARG A 152 2.31 -0.44 0.69
C ARG A 152 3.26 -1.30 1.50
N LYS A 153 2.74 -2.15 2.38
CA LYS A 153 3.52 -3.12 3.15
C LYS A 153 4.24 -4.12 2.22
N GLU A 154 3.55 -4.64 1.20
CA GLU A 154 4.13 -5.54 0.19
C GLU A 154 5.20 -4.83 -0.66
N SER A 155 5.05 -3.53 -0.90
CA SER A 155 6.06 -2.75 -1.62
C SER A 155 7.35 -2.61 -0.80
N LEU A 156 7.24 -2.35 0.49
CA LEU A 156 8.39 -2.35 1.39
C LEU A 156 9.09 -3.71 1.45
N TYR A 157 8.31 -4.79 1.47
CA TYR A 157 8.87 -6.15 1.43
C TYR A 157 9.66 -6.40 0.13
N ARG A 158 9.17 -5.91 -1.02
CA ARG A 158 9.90 -6.03 -2.30
C ARG A 158 11.26 -5.31 -2.27
N GLU A 159 11.36 -4.18 -1.57
CA GLU A 159 12.66 -3.53 -1.35
C GLU A 159 13.57 -4.39 -0.46
N GLY A 160 13.01 -5.11 0.52
CA GLY A 160 13.74 -6.11 1.30
C GLY A 160 14.30 -7.26 0.46
N LEU A 161 13.52 -7.76 -0.52
CA LEU A 161 14.01 -8.76 -1.48
C LEU A 161 15.13 -8.20 -2.38
N SER A 162 15.01 -6.95 -2.81
CA SER A 162 16.01 -6.29 -3.65
C SER A 162 17.37 -6.18 -2.95
N ILE A 163 17.39 -5.78 -1.69
CA ILE A 163 18.65 -5.71 -0.93
C ILE A 163 19.21 -7.10 -0.63
N SER A 164 18.36 -8.09 -0.32
CA SER A 164 18.81 -9.46 -0.13
C SER A 164 19.53 -9.99 -1.37
N LEU A 165 18.94 -9.78 -2.56
CA LEU A 165 19.59 -10.12 -3.84
C LEU A 165 20.90 -9.35 -4.04
N THR A 166 20.91 -8.05 -3.73
CA THR A 166 22.13 -7.24 -3.89
C THR A 166 23.25 -7.76 -2.99
N ARG A 167 22.96 -8.05 -1.73
CA ARG A 167 23.93 -8.65 -0.80
C ARG A 167 24.43 -10.02 -1.28
N PHE A 168 23.52 -10.85 -1.78
CA PHE A 168 23.87 -12.14 -2.36
C PHE A 168 24.86 -11.98 -3.52
N ASN A 169 24.66 -11.01 -4.41
CA ASN A 169 25.54 -10.75 -5.55
C ASN A 169 26.96 -10.31 -5.15
N PHE A 170 27.16 -9.77 -3.95
CA PHE A 170 28.47 -9.45 -3.38
C PHE A 170 29.11 -10.65 -2.66
N GLY A 171 28.38 -11.74 -2.44
CA GLY A 171 28.88 -13.01 -1.93
C GLY A 171 29.46 -13.90 -3.03
N PRO A 172 30.01 -15.08 -2.66
CA PRO A 172 30.43 -16.08 -3.63
C PRO A 172 29.27 -16.58 -4.49
N GLN A 173 29.43 -16.51 -5.83
CA GLN A 173 28.45 -16.97 -6.81
C GLN A 173 28.89 -18.31 -7.39
N PHE A 174 28.02 -19.31 -7.37
CA PHE A 174 28.30 -20.63 -7.92
C PHE A 174 27.38 -20.90 -9.11
N ALA A 175 27.95 -21.40 -10.21
CA ALA A 175 27.18 -21.80 -11.37
C ALA A 175 27.68 -23.16 -11.89
N ALA A 176 26.74 -23.99 -12.31
CA ALA A 176 27.02 -25.22 -13.02
C ALA A 176 26.33 -25.16 -14.40
N ALA A 177 27.05 -25.54 -15.44
CA ALA A 177 26.50 -25.58 -16.79
C ALA A 177 26.82 -26.93 -17.43
N VAL A 178 25.87 -27.46 -18.20
CA VAL A 178 26.07 -28.61 -19.07
C VAL A 178 25.63 -28.21 -20.47
N SER A 179 26.46 -28.44 -21.45
CA SER A 179 26.20 -28.08 -22.83
C SER A 179 26.39 -29.30 -23.75
N TYR A 180 25.57 -29.37 -24.78
CA TYR A 180 25.71 -30.27 -25.88
C TYR A 180 25.50 -29.51 -27.18
N LEU A 181 26.48 -29.58 -28.06
CA LEU A 181 26.44 -28.97 -29.38
C LEU A 181 26.36 -30.02 -30.46
N TRP A 182 25.35 -29.97 -31.32
CA TRP A 182 25.18 -30.79 -32.48
C TRP A 182 25.32 -29.96 -33.73
N PRO A 183 26.51 -29.81 -34.30
CA PRO A 183 26.71 -29.06 -35.54
C PRO A 183 26.15 -29.81 -36.72
N LYS A 184 25.56 -29.10 -37.69
CA LYS A 184 25.18 -29.62 -38.99
C LYS A 184 26.02 -28.90 -40.04
N SER A 185 26.83 -29.66 -40.81
CA SER A 185 27.66 -29.10 -41.88
C SER A 185 27.21 -29.64 -43.24
N GLU A 186 27.15 -28.78 -44.26
CA GLU A 186 26.85 -29.20 -45.65
C GLU A 186 27.91 -30.13 -46.25
N GLY A 187 29.13 -30.10 -45.74
CA GLY A 187 30.22 -31.00 -46.16
C GLY A 187 30.27 -32.35 -45.47
N GLY A 188 29.34 -32.65 -44.60
CA GLY A 188 29.29 -33.95 -43.87
C GLY A 188 30.39 -34.15 -42.83
N THR A 189 31.19 -33.12 -42.52
CA THR A 189 32.26 -33.16 -41.54
C THR A 189 31.97 -32.16 -40.40
N GLY A 190 32.29 -32.54 -39.15
CA GLY A 190 32.10 -31.69 -37.99
C GLY A 190 32.48 -32.41 -36.71
N SER A 191 32.19 -31.80 -35.56
CA SER A 191 32.36 -32.47 -34.24
C SER A 191 31.14 -32.24 -33.35
N HIS A 192 30.65 -33.28 -32.72
CA HIS A 192 29.73 -33.16 -31.59
C HIS A 192 30.56 -32.76 -30.38
N GLN A 193 30.04 -31.84 -29.59
CA GLN A 193 30.68 -31.42 -28.34
C GLN A 193 29.71 -31.58 -27.18
N ALA A 194 30.18 -32.16 -26.11
CA ALA A 194 29.49 -32.22 -24.82
C ALA A 194 30.42 -31.74 -23.74
N GLY A 195 29.94 -30.83 -22.92
CA GLY A 195 30.75 -30.27 -21.85
C GLY A 195 29.97 -30.03 -20.57
N GLY A 196 30.68 -30.01 -19.47
CA GLY A 196 30.19 -29.56 -18.17
C GLY A 196 31.19 -28.61 -17.53
N SER A 197 30.71 -27.57 -16.90
CA SER A 197 31.56 -26.63 -16.17
C SER A 197 30.94 -26.25 -14.81
N LEU A 198 31.82 -26.05 -13.85
CA LEU A 198 31.53 -25.50 -12.54
C LEU A 198 32.33 -24.20 -12.41
N THR A 199 31.68 -23.13 -12.02
CA THR A 199 32.32 -21.84 -11.78
C THR A 199 31.93 -21.30 -10.42
N ALA A 200 32.91 -20.74 -9.70
CA ALA A 200 32.71 -19.97 -8.50
C ALA A 200 33.35 -18.59 -8.71
N SER A 201 32.62 -17.51 -8.50
CA SER A 201 33.15 -16.15 -8.65
C SER A 201 32.75 -15.27 -7.48
N GLN A 202 33.62 -14.36 -7.12
CA GLN A 202 33.37 -13.39 -6.04
C GLN A 202 33.94 -12.02 -6.40
N LEU A 203 33.11 -11.00 -6.17
CA LEU A 203 33.57 -9.61 -6.18
C LEU A 203 34.27 -9.30 -4.85
N LEU A 204 35.47 -8.73 -4.93
CA LEU A 204 36.26 -8.36 -3.76
C LEU A 204 35.97 -6.90 -3.36
N PRO A 205 36.12 -6.56 -2.08
CA PRO A 205 35.90 -5.20 -1.57
C PRO A 205 36.76 -4.12 -2.26
N THR A 206 37.87 -4.49 -2.83
CA THR A 206 38.77 -3.61 -3.58
C THR A 206 38.33 -3.32 -5.01
N GLY A 207 37.21 -3.94 -5.47
CA GLY A 207 36.74 -3.87 -6.85
C GLY A 207 37.32 -4.98 -7.73
N GLY A 208 38.19 -5.84 -7.20
CA GLY A 208 38.72 -7.00 -7.92
C GLY A 208 37.71 -8.13 -8.02
N THR A 209 37.95 -9.07 -8.93
CA THR A 209 37.18 -10.30 -9.06
C THR A 209 38.09 -11.51 -8.93
N LEU A 210 37.65 -12.49 -8.14
CA LEU A 210 38.26 -13.81 -8.04
C LEU A 210 37.31 -14.83 -8.66
N SER A 211 37.78 -15.64 -9.60
CA SER A 211 37.01 -16.71 -10.20
C SER A 211 37.78 -18.04 -10.20
N LEU A 212 37.07 -19.08 -9.84
CA LEU A 212 37.53 -20.49 -9.94
C LEU A 212 36.62 -21.13 -10.98
N SER A 213 37.20 -21.78 -11.96
CA SER A 213 36.45 -22.56 -12.95
C SER A 213 37.04 -23.96 -13.11
N SER A 214 36.17 -24.95 -13.26
CA SER A 214 36.53 -26.31 -13.60
C SER A 214 35.64 -26.74 -14.76
N GLY A 215 36.22 -27.29 -15.78
CA GLY A 215 35.51 -27.71 -16.98
C GLY A 215 35.98 -29.10 -17.47
N TYR A 216 35.01 -29.81 -18.01
CA TYR A 216 35.27 -31.05 -18.75
C TYR A 216 34.50 -30.97 -20.06
N ASN A 217 35.21 -31.21 -21.20
CA ASN A 217 34.61 -31.17 -22.51
C ASN A 217 35.06 -32.38 -23.34
N THR A 218 34.15 -32.94 -24.12
CA THR A 218 34.39 -34.02 -25.03
C THR A 218 34.00 -33.60 -26.45
N GLU A 219 34.87 -33.83 -27.39
CA GLU A 219 34.66 -33.57 -28.80
C GLU A 219 34.74 -34.87 -29.60
N TRP A 220 33.66 -35.19 -30.32
CA TRP A 220 33.58 -36.35 -31.23
C TRP A 220 33.54 -35.88 -32.65
N PRO A 221 34.66 -35.93 -33.40
CA PRO A 221 34.64 -35.61 -34.80
C PRO A 221 33.81 -36.63 -35.58
N PHE A 222 33.09 -36.18 -36.59
CA PHE A 222 32.36 -37.04 -37.51
C PHE A 222 32.64 -36.65 -38.97
N GLY A 223 32.77 -37.68 -39.86
CA GLY A 223 33.10 -37.54 -41.25
C GLY A 223 34.36 -38.31 -41.66
N PRO A 224 34.61 -38.49 -42.96
CA PRO A 224 35.75 -39.27 -43.44
C PRO A 224 37.10 -38.55 -43.22
N GLY A 225 38.04 -39.26 -42.62
CA GLY A 225 39.43 -38.78 -42.44
C GLY A 225 39.65 -37.88 -41.22
N LEU A 226 38.74 -37.87 -40.27
CA LEU A 226 38.87 -37.10 -39.04
C LEU A 226 39.42 -37.96 -37.90
N GLY A 227 40.10 -37.30 -36.91
CA GLY A 227 40.80 -37.93 -35.80
C GLY A 227 39.94 -38.58 -34.75
N ASP A 228 40.57 -39.04 -33.68
CA ASP A 228 39.93 -39.69 -32.55
C ASP A 228 39.12 -38.67 -31.68
N THR A 229 38.27 -39.22 -30.81
CA THR A 229 37.57 -38.41 -29.80
C THR A 229 38.58 -37.71 -28.89
N ILE A 230 38.34 -36.43 -28.63
CA ILE A 230 39.21 -35.64 -27.76
C ILE A 230 38.47 -35.33 -26.45
N TYR A 231 39.12 -35.64 -25.36
CA TYR A 231 38.67 -35.32 -24.00
C TYR A 231 39.55 -34.19 -23.47
N SER A 232 38.94 -33.12 -23.00
CA SER A 232 39.65 -32.00 -22.38
C SER A 232 39.11 -31.73 -20.97
N SER A 233 40.01 -31.52 -20.06
CA SER A 233 39.70 -31.11 -18.69
C SER A 233 40.47 -29.85 -18.33
N SER A 234 39.90 -29.03 -17.51
CA SER A 234 40.56 -27.81 -17.02
C SER A 234 40.12 -27.43 -15.62
N VAL A 235 41.06 -26.90 -14.86
CA VAL A 235 40.78 -26.20 -13.58
C VAL A 235 41.60 -24.94 -13.63
N SER A 236 40.97 -23.80 -13.40
CA SER A 236 41.66 -22.50 -13.42
C SER A 236 41.15 -21.55 -12.34
N VAL A 237 42.07 -20.76 -11.82
CA VAL A 237 41.81 -19.60 -10.95
C VAL A 237 42.20 -18.35 -11.71
N ALA A 238 41.31 -17.42 -11.79
CA ALA A 238 41.56 -16.11 -12.38
C ALA A 238 41.30 -15.00 -11.36
N PHE A 239 42.22 -14.07 -11.25
CA PHE A 239 42.14 -12.90 -10.41
C PHE A 239 42.30 -11.65 -11.29
N SER A 240 41.40 -10.69 -11.13
CA SER A 240 41.49 -9.40 -11.82
C SER A 240 41.25 -8.28 -10.81
N GLN A 241 42.18 -7.32 -10.71
CA GLN A 241 42.11 -6.21 -9.79
C GLN A 241 42.27 -4.88 -10.55
N PRO A 242 41.25 -4.04 -10.61
CA PRO A 242 41.41 -2.67 -11.08
C PRO A 242 42.26 -1.89 -10.08
N LEU A 243 43.20 -1.07 -10.60
CA LEU A 243 44.11 -0.29 -9.80
C LEU A 243 43.85 1.22 -9.87
N LEU A 244 43.13 1.69 -10.89
CA LEU A 244 42.72 3.07 -11.09
C LEU A 244 41.20 3.17 -11.23
N ARG A 245 40.66 3.12 -12.45
CA ARG A 245 39.21 3.19 -12.68
C ARG A 245 38.52 1.96 -12.09
N GLY A 246 37.51 2.15 -11.26
CA GLY A 246 36.79 1.07 -10.61
C GLY A 246 37.46 0.48 -9.36
N ALA A 247 38.64 1.00 -8.99
CA ALA A 247 39.34 0.56 -7.78
C ALA A 247 38.80 1.22 -6.51
N GLY A 248 38.84 0.47 -5.42
CA GLY A 248 38.51 0.97 -4.09
C GLY A 248 37.12 0.60 -3.62
N TYR A 249 36.96 0.54 -2.30
CA TYR A 249 35.72 0.12 -1.64
C TYR A 249 34.55 1.04 -2.02
N ASP A 250 34.73 2.36 -1.93
CA ASP A 250 33.66 3.34 -2.17
C ASP A 250 33.07 3.27 -3.59
N ILE A 251 33.87 2.82 -4.57
CA ILE A 251 33.44 2.69 -5.96
C ILE A 251 32.79 1.33 -6.20
N SER A 252 33.44 0.26 -5.74
CA SER A 252 32.99 -1.12 -6.00
C SER A 252 31.73 -1.50 -5.20
N HIS A 253 31.57 -0.94 -3.99
CA HIS A 253 30.44 -1.24 -3.10
C HIS A 253 29.31 -0.21 -3.17
N GLU A 254 29.42 0.83 -4.02
CA GLU A 254 28.34 1.82 -4.15
C GLU A 254 26.98 1.20 -4.47
N PRO A 255 26.83 0.16 -5.34
CA PRO A 255 25.54 -0.47 -5.56
C PRO A 255 24.92 -1.08 -4.29
N LEU A 256 25.76 -1.66 -3.41
CA LEU A 256 25.31 -2.19 -2.12
C LEU A 256 24.94 -1.08 -1.15
N THR A 257 25.79 -0.04 -1.04
CA THR A 257 25.52 1.13 -0.20
C THR A 257 24.23 1.83 -0.62
N GLN A 258 24.00 1.97 -1.93
CA GLN A 258 22.79 2.59 -2.46
C GLN A 258 21.54 1.74 -2.17
N ALA A 259 21.64 0.40 -2.30
CA ALA A 259 20.54 -0.50 -1.96
C ALA A 259 20.18 -0.45 -0.46
N GLU A 260 21.18 -0.37 0.43
CA GLU A 260 20.95 -0.21 1.87
C GLU A 260 20.28 1.12 2.21
N ARG A 261 20.68 2.20 1.53
CA ARG A 261 20.02 3.51 1.69
C ARG A 261 18.61 3.53 1.15
N GLN A 262 18.36 2.89 -0.01
CA GLN A 262 17.01 2.78 -0.58
C GLN A 262 16.06 2.03 0.35
N LEU A 263 16.53 0.95 1.00
CA LEU A 263 15.72 0.28 2.02
C LEU A 263 15.39 1.22 3.19
N THR A 264 16.37 1.99 3.67
CA THR A 264 16.17 2.99 4.73
C THR A 264 15.13 4.04 4.32
N TYR A 265 15.18 4.51 3.07
CA TYR A 265 14.21 5.47 2.54
C TYR A 265 12.82 4.87 2.43
N ALA A 266 12.72 3.63 1.96
CA ALA A 266 11.44 2.91 1.88
C ALA A 266 10.79 2.68 3.25
N ILE A 267 11.60 2.40 4.30
CA ILE A 267 11.11 2.29 5.68
C ILE A 267 10.52 3.63 6.15
N ARG A 268 11.21 4.74 5.91
CA ARG A 268 10.74 6.07 6.31
C ARG A 268 9.49 6.50 5.55
N ASP A 269 9.43 6.20 4.25
CA ASP A 269 8.25 6.46 3.42
C ASP A 269 7.03 5.65 3.90
N PHE A 270 7.26 4.40 4.32
CA PHE A 270 6.21 3.57 4.90
C PHE A 270 5.73 4.11 6.26
N GLU A 271 6.64 4.63 7.11
CA GLU A 271 6.24 5.25 8.39
C GLU A 271 5.42 6.52 8.16
N ASP A 272 5.85 7.40 7.25
CA ASP A 272 5.08 8.60 6.89
C ASP A 272 3.69 8.25 6.33
N PHE A 273 3.63 7.22 5.47
CA PHE A 273 2.37 6.68 4.98
C PHE A 273 1.50 6.15 6.12
N ARG A 274 2.05 5.39 7.08
CA ARG A 274 1.33 4.80 8.21
C ARG A 274 0.72 5.87 9.11
N GLU A 275 1.48 6.93 9.38
CA GLU A 275 1.01 8.09 10.13
C GLU A 275 -0.17 8.79 9.42
N GLY A 276 -0.01 9.08 8.12
CA GLY A 276 -1.04 9.69 7.30
C GLY A 276 -2.29 8.82 7.18
N PHE A 277 -2.11 7.52 7.04
CA PHE A 277 -3.19 6.53 6.98
C PHE A 277 -4.03 6.53 8.27
N SER A 278 -3.37 6.53 9.44
CA SER A 278 -4.08 6.57 10.73
C SER A 278 -4.90 7.85 10.89
N ILE A 279 -4.36 8.99 10.47
CA ILE A 279 -5.09 10.27 10.48
C ILE A 279 -6.29 10.24 9.52
N ASP A 280 -6.12 9.67 8.32
CA ASP A 280 -7.23 9.59 7.35
C ASP A 280 -8.35 8.67 7.83
N ILE A 281 -8.03 7.51 8.41
CA ILE A 281 -9.02 6.62 9.03
C ILE A 281 -9.77 7.34 10.16
N ALA A 282 -9.06 8.05 11.05
CA ALA A 282 -9.68 8.81 12.14
C ALA A 282 -10.58 9.92 11.60
N ARG A 283 -10.15 10.64 10.56
CA ARG A 283 -10.97 11.64 9.87
C ARG A 283 -12.27 11.02 9.37
N ARG A 284 -12.19 9.91 8.62
CA ARG A 284 -13.37 9.24 8.04
C ARG A 284 -14.31 8.70 9.11
N PHE A 285 -13.76 8.19 10.22
CA PHE A 285 -14.55 7.76 11.36
C PHE A 285 -15.40 8.90 11.94
N PHE A 286 -14.80 10.06 12.22
CA PHE A 286 -15.51 11.20 12.78
C PHE A 286 -16.43 11.89 11.76
N GLU A 287 -16.05 11.93 10.46
CA GLU A 287 -16.93 12.41 9.39
C GLU A 287 -18.20 11.57 9.29
N LEU A 288 -18.08 10.23 9.39
CA LEU A 288 -19.24 9.34 9.39
C LEU A 288 -20.11 9.52 10.64
N GLY A 289 -19.50 9.73 11.82
CA GLY A 289 -20.20 10.11 13.04
C GLY A 289 -20.96 11.43 12.90
N SER A 290 -20.34 12.43 12.26
CA SER A 290 -20.98 13.72 11.94
C SER A 290 -22.20 13.53 11.03
N GLN A 291 -22.08 12.75 9.97
CA GLN A 291 -23.20 12.47 9.05
C GLN A 291 -24.34 11.72 9.74
N ARG A 292 -24.05 10.81 10.68
CA ARG A 292 -25.09 10.17 11.50
C ARG A 292 -25.87 11.18 12.35
N LYS A 293 -25.17 12.15 12.98
CA LYS A 293 -25.81 13.23 13.74
C LYS A 293 -26.63 14.14 12.84
N THR A 294 -26.12 14.49 11.65
CA THR A 294 -26.87 15.26 10.66
C THR A 294 -28.16 14.53 10.24
N LEU A 295 -28.09 13.23 9.99
CA LEU A 295 -29.27 12.41 9.67
C LEU A 295 -30.30 12.44 10.80
N ALA A 296 -29.86 12.28 12.06
CA ALA A 296 -30.73 12.36 13.22
C ALA A 296 -31.39 13.74 13.38
N ASN A 297 -30.65 14.82 13.08
CA ASN A 297 -31.18 16.17 13.09
C ASN A 297 -32.23 16.39 11.99
N GLU A 298 -32.02 15.85 10.77
CA GLU A 298 -33.02 15.94 9.69
C GLU A 298 -34.26 15.08 9.98
N ASP A 299 -34.11 13.95 10.68
CA ASP A 299 -35.25 13.13 11.13
C ASP A 299 -36.13 13.90 12.15
N LEU A 300 -35.52 14.45 13.20
CA LEU A 300 -36.21 15.31 14.15
C LEU A 300 -36.89 16.51 13.49
N ARG A 301 -36.24 17.11 12.49
CA ARG A 301 -36.78 18.22 11.73
C ARG A 301 -38.00 17.80 10.92
N TYR A 302 -38.00 16.66 10.29
CA TYR A 302 -39.15 16.11 9.57
C TYR A 302 -40.33 15.86 10.51
N ASP A 303 -40.08 15.23 11.67
CA ASP A 303 -41.12 14.99 12.68
C ASP A 303 -41.75 16.30 13.17
N GLN A 304 -40.93 17.33 13.38
CA GLN A 304 -41.42 18.66 13.76
C GLN A 304 -42.26 19.29 12.63
N ALA A 305 -41.85 19.16 11.38
CA ALA A 305 -42.60 19.70 10.24
C ALA A 305 -43.97 19.01 10.06
N VAL A 306 -44.04 17.71 10.30
CA VAL A 306 -45.30 16.94 10.34
C VAL A 306 -46.23 17.46 11.45
N PHE A 307 -45.68 17.67 12.65
CA PHE A 307 -46.41 18.22 13.79
C PHE A 307 -46.93 19.62 13.49
N ASP A 308 -46.11 20.53 12.94
CA ASP A 308 -46.45 21.93 12.61
C ASP A 308 -47.54 21.96 11.53
N ARG A 309 -47.51 21.07 10.51
CA ARG A 309 -48.60 20.94 9.54
C ARG A 309 -49.91 20.52 10.21
N GLY A 310 -49.87 19.47 11.05
CA GLY A 310 -51.06 19.01 11.76
C GLY A 310 -51.69 20.10 12.64
N LYS A 311 -50.84 20.90 13.32
CA LYS A 311 -51.26 22.06 14.10
C LYS A 311 -51.91 23.13 13.24
N ALA A 312 -51.30 23.48 12.09
CA ALA A 312 -51.85 24.46 11.16
C ALA A 312 -53.21 24.03 10.59
N GLU A 313 -53.38 22.77 10.23
CA GLU A 313 -54.66 22.21 9.75
C GLU A 313 -55.74 22.24 10.86
N ALA A 314 -55.41 21.88 12.09
CA ALA A 314 -56.32 21.93 13.22
C ALA A 314 -56.77 23.36 13.55
N LEU A 315 -55.88 24.34 13.51
CA LEU A 315 -56.19 25.75 13.71
C LEU A 315 -57.05 26.34 12.59
N LEU A 316 -56.86 25.88 11.33
CA LEU A 316 -57.75 26.27 10.21
C LEU A 316 -59.18 25.76 10.44
N GLN A 317 -59.35 24.52 10.90
CA GLN A 317 -60.68 23.92 11.18
C GLN A 317 -61.47 24.75 12.22
N VAL A 318 -60.78 25.38 13.18
CA VAL A 318 -61.45 26.24 14.19
C VAL A 318 -61.45 27.70 13.79
N GLY A 319 -61.08 28.03 12.55
CA GLY A 319 -61.10 29.40 12.02
C GLY A 319 -60.06 30.37 12.57
N ARG A 320 -58.98 29.83 13.19
CA ARG A 320 -57.90 30.62 13.82
C ARG A 320 -56.66 30.73 12.96
N ASN A 321 -56.63 30.11 11.78
CA ASN A 321 -55.50 30.15 10.85
C ASN A 321 -55.97 30.42 9.41
N LEU A 322 -55.06 30.89 8.55
CA LEU A 322 -55.34 31.13 7.14
C LEU A 322 -54.96 29.88 6.32
N GLU A 323 -55.65 29.66 5.22
CA GLU A 323 -55.37 28.57 4.27
C GLU A 323 -53.92 28.64 3.73
N THR A 324 -53.40 29.87 3.56
CA THR A 324 -52.01 30.14 3.14
C THR A 324 -50.99 29.56 4.13
N GLU A 325 -51.27 29.62 5.44
CA GLU A 325 -50.36 29.05 6.47
C GLU A 325 -50.33 27.52 6.40
N VAL A 326 -51.45 26.89 6.11
CA VAL A 326 -51.49 25.42 5.89
C VAL A 326 -50.70 25.02 4.66
N PHE A 327 -50.78 25.77 3.54
CA PHE A 327 -49.96 25.52 2.36
C PHE A 327 -48.47 25.71 2.63
N LEU A 328 -48.08 26.70 3.42
CA LEU A 328 -46.70 26.92 3.84
C LEU A 328 -46.18 25.77 4.71
N ALA A 329 -46.97 25.31 5.68
CA ALA A 329 -46.60 24.18 6.54
C ALA A 329 -46.45 22.89 5.74
N ARG A 330 -47.39 22.62 4.80
CA ARG A 330 -47.30 21.46 3.90
C ARG A 330 -46.07 21.49 2.99
N ARG A 331 -45.75 22.65 2.42
CA ARG A 331 -44.53 22.86 1.63
C ARG A 331 -43.28 22.57 2.47
N ASN A 332 -43.24 23.05 3.70
CA ASN A 332 -42.14 22.84 4.62
C ASN A 332 -41.96 21.35 4.97
N GLU A 333 -43.06 20.62 5.23
CA GLU A 333 -43.02 19.17 5.43
C GLU A 333 -42.43 18.43 4.24
N ILE A 334 -42.86 18.77 3.00
CA ILE A 334 -42.32 18.15 1.77
C ILE A 334 -40.82 18.44 1.64
N GLN A 335 -40.39 19.68 1.92
CA GLN A 335 -38.96 20.04 1.88
C GLN A 335 -38.13 19.32 2.96
N ALA A 336 -38.67 19.19 4.17
CA ALA A 336 -38.02 18.45 5.25
C ALA A 336 -37.89 16.97 4.91
N LYS A 337 -38.93 16.35 4.30
CA LYS A 337 -38.91 14.97 3.82
C LYS A 337 -37.85 14.75 2.73
N ASP A 338 -37.75 15.65 1.77
CA ASP A 338 -36.75 15.60 0.69
C ASP A 338 -35.33 15.63 1.25
N ARG A 339 -35.07 16.53 2.22
CA ARG A 339 -33.76 16.60 2.90
C ARG A 339 -33.45 15.34 3.70
N LEU A 340 -34.42 14.77 4.42
CA LEU A 340 -34.25 13.51 5.14
C LEU A 340 -33.89 12.35 4.20
N ILE A 341 -34.59 12.24 3.05
CA ILE A 341 -34.27 11.22 2.04
C ILE A 341 -32.85 11.40 1.52
N SER A 342 -32.46 12.64 1.21
CA SER A 342 -31.12 12.97 0.72
C SER A 342 -30.04 12.70 1.78
N ALA A 343 -30.28 13.05 3.04
CA ALA A 343 -29.36 12.81 4.15
C ALA A 343 -29.20 11.30 4.42
N ARG A 344 -30.29 10.52 4.33
CA ARG A 344 -30.23 9.06 4.47
C ARG A 344 -29.39 8.43 3.36
N ALA A 345 -29.64 8.80 2.12
CA ALA A 345 -28.86 8.27 0.98
C ALA A 345 -27.37 8.65 1.08
N ALA A 346 -27.06 9.86 1.54
CA ALA A 346 -25.68 10.29 1.77
C ALA A 346 -24.99 9.49 2.88
N TYR A 347 -25.69 9.25 3.99
CA TYR A 347 -25.18 8.42 5.09
C TYR A 347 -24.93 6.97 4.67
N ASP A 348 -25.89 6.33 3.98
CA ASP A 348 -25.75 4.97 3.49
C ASP A 348 -24.55 4.82 2.56
N LEU A 349 -24.36 5.77 1.63
CA LEU A 349 -23.18 5.81 0.76
C LEU A 349 -21.89 6.01 1.54
N ALA A 350 -21.89 6.84 2.58
CA ALA A 350 -20.70 7.05 3.41
C ALA A 350 -20.36 5.81 4.24
N VAL A 351 -21.35 5.08 4.76
CA VAL A 351 -21.16 3.78 5.42
C VAL A 351 -20.53 2.78 4.46
N ASP A 352 -21.00 2.68 3.22
CA ASP A 352 -20.44 1.73 2.24
C ASP A 352 -19.00 2.10 1.85
N ARG A 353 -18.71 3.39 1.66
CA ARG A 353 -17.34 3.87 1.44
C ARG A 353 -16.43 3.56 2.62
N PHE A 354 -16.94 3.70 3.83
CA PHE A 354 -16.18 3.39 5.05
C PHE A 354 -15.89 1.89 5.17
N LYS A 355 -16.85 1.01 4.86
CA LYS A 355 -16.61 -0.45 4.79
C LYS A 355 -15.51 -0.79 3.78
N ILE A 356 -15.55 -0.20 2.58
CA ILE A 356 -14.52 -0.40 1.56
C ILE A 356 -13.14 0.06 2.08
N LEU A 357 -13.10 1.21 2.75
CA LEU A 357 -11.88 1.74 3.35
C LEU A 357 -11.31 0.80 4.43
N LEU A 358 -12.17 0.16 5.22
CA LEU A 358 -11.76 -0.85 6.20
C LEU A 358 -11.38 -2.20 5.57
N GLY A 359 -11.62 -2.40 4.27
CA GLY A 359 -11.42 -3.68 3.59
C GLY A 359 -12.54 -4.68 3.85
N LEU A 360 -13.68 -4.23 4.41
CA LEU A 360 -14.83 -5.07 4.71
C LEU A 360 -15.75 -5.22 3.47
N PRO A 361 -16.49 -6.34 3.35
CA PRO A 361 -17.55 -6.46 2.36
C PRO A 361 -18.65 -5.41 2.58
N THR A 362 -19.19 -4.83 1.52
CA THR A 362 -20.28 -3.83 1.60
C THR A 362 -21.55 -4.39 2.23
N THR A 363 -21.73 -5.71 2.19
CA THR A 363 -22.88 -6.43 2.81
C THR A 363 -22.78 -6.56 4.34
N SER A 364 -21.60 -6.30 4.94
CA SER A 364 -21.43 -6.39 6.40
C SER A 364 -22.25 -5.30 7.11
N SER A 365 -22.81 -5.66 8.27
CA SER A 365 -23.53 -4.70 9.14
C SER A 365 -22.53 -4.14 10.16
N ILE A 366 -22.32 -2.83 10.14
CA ILE A 366 -21.46 -2.12 11.10
C ILE A 366 -22.25 -1.04 11.81
N GLU A 367 -21.96 -0.80 13.06
CA GLU A 367 -22.46 0.31 13.85
C GLU A 367 -21.29 1.06 14.47
N LEU A 368 -21.29 2.39 14.40
CA LEU A 368 -20.25 3.21 15.01
C LEU A 368 -20.59 3.53 16.46
N ALA A 369 -19.59 3.44 17.32
CA ALA A 369 -19.68 4.02 18.66
C ALA A 369 -19.94 5.53 18.56
N ASP A 370 -20.77 6.06 19.46
CA ASP A 370 -21.05 7.50 19.52
C ASP A 370 -19.93 8.22 20.28
N ILE A 371 -18.88 8.59 19.55
CA ILE A 371 -17.70 9.26 20.10
C ILE A 371 -17.56 10.60 19.41
N GLU A 372 -17.54 11.68 20.19
CA GLU A 372 -17.21 13.01 19.68
C GLU A 372 -15.69 13.18 19.56
N PRO A 373 -15.20 13.91 18.54
CA PRO A 373 -13.78 14.21 18.44
C PRO A 373 -13.35 15.02 19.68
N PRO A 374 -12.25 14.62 20.34
CA PRO A 374 -11.76 15.33 21.51
C PRO A 374 -11.31 16.74 21.10
N TYR A 375 -11.82 17.76 21.81
CA TYR A 375 -11.39 19.13 21.64
C TYR A 375 -10.39 19.50 22.75
N GLU A 376 -9.12 19.60 22.37
CA GLU A 376 -8.06 20.08 23.25
C GLU A 376 -7.36 21.25 22.59
N PRO A 377 -7.52 22.47 23.10
CA PRO A 377 -6.81 23.64 22.57
C PRO A 377 -5.30 23.44 22.76
N ALA A 378 -4.56 23.53 21.68
CA ALA A 378 -3.14 23.23 21.66
C ALA A 378 -2.34 24.52 21.39
N ARG A 379 -1.47 24.89 22.31
CA ARG A 379 -0.61 26.07 22.18
C ARG A 379 0.73 25.65 21.55
N PHE A 380 0.81 25.76 20.23
CA PHE A 380 2.06 25.58 19.51
C PHE A 380 2.69 26.94 19.21
N GLU A 381 3.97 27.08 19.57
CA GLU A 381 4.78 28.22 19.14
C GLU A 381 5.40 27.90 17.78
N VAL A 382 5.28 28.83 16.82
CA VAL A 382 5.76 28.62 15.44
C VAL A 382 7.26 28.29 15.38
N THR A 383 8.07 28.98 16.19
CA THR A 383 9.53 28.80 16.20
C THR A 383 9.93 27.40 16.67
N SER A 384 9.32 26.91 17.75
CA SER A 384 9.57 25.58 18.29
C SER A 384 9.02 24.49 17.35
N ALA A 385 7.85 24.71 16.73
CA ALA A 385 7.26 23.78 15.77
C ALA A 385 8.14 23.60 14.52
N VAL A 386 8.63 24.70 13.94
CA VAL A 386 9.56 24.68 12.81
C VAL A 386 10.88 23.98 13.19
N ALA A 387 11.44 24.27 14.36
CA ALA A 387 12.67 23.62 14.82
C ALA A 387 12.49 22.10 14.99
N ALA A 388 11.37 21.66 15.59
CA ALA A 388 11.03 20.25 15.71
C ALA A 388 10.88 19.57 14.34
N ALA A 389 10.14 20.18 13.42
CA ALA A 389 9.94 19.65 12.07
C ALA A 389 11.26 19.49 11.31
N ARG A 390 12.14 20.50 11.33
CA ARG A 390 13.45 20.44 10.68
C ARG A 390 14.37 19.36 11.25
N HIS A 391 14.18 18.95 12.51
CA HIS A 391 14.99 17.91 13.16
C HIS A 391 14.40 16.52 12.96
N ASN A 392 13.09 16.34 13.10
CA ASN A 392 12.47 15.03 13.24
C ASN A 392 11.87 14.50 11.94
N ARG A 393 11.50 15.37 11.00
CA ARG A 393 10.74 14.98 9.82
C ARG A 393 11.53 14.06 8.91
N LEU A 394 10.97 12.85 8.68
CA LEU A 394 11.67 11.75 8.03
C LEU A 394 11.97 12.03 6.54
N ASP A 395 11.10 12.74 5.84
CA ASP A 395 11.29 13.12 4.44
C ASP A 395 12.46 14.12 4.28
N LEU A 396 12.61 15.08 5.21
CA LEU A 396 13.72 16.02 5.20
C LEU A 396 15.06 15.32 5.52
N ILE A 397 15.05 14.36 6.46
CA ILE A 397 16.22 13.54 6.76
C ILE A 397 16.61 12.73 5.51
N THR A 398 15.63 12.15 4.81
CA THR A 398 15.85 11.44 3.54
C THR A 398 16.40 12.36 2.46
N ALA A 399 15.86 13.58 2.31
CA ALA A 399 16.36 14.55 1.33
C ALA A 399 17.82 14.96 1.58
N ARG A 400 18.21 15.19 2.86
CA ARG A 400 19.60 15.46 3.24
C ARG A 400 20.53 14.29 2.91
N GLN A 401 20.08 13.07 3.14
CA GLN A 401 20.82 11.87 2.77
C GLN A 401 20.87 11.67 1.25
N GLY A 402 19.81 12.02 0.53
CA GLY A 402 19.76 12.02 -0.94
C GLY A 402 20.80 12.97 -1.55
N LEU A 403 21.08 14.13 -0.92
CA LEU A 403 22.17 15.00 -1.33
C LEU A 403 23.52 14.29 -1.23
N GLN A 404 23.77 13.53 -0.14
CA GLN A 404 25.00 12.73 0.00
C GLN A 404 25.11 11.63 -1.07
N ASP A 405 23.96 11.07 -1.51
CA ASP A 405 23.93 10.08 -2.59
C ASP A 405 24.35 10.70 -3.93
N VAL A 406 23.89 11.92 -4.20
CA VAL A 406 24.33 12.67 -5.40
C VAL A 406 25.82 13.04 -5.32
N GLU A 407 26.35 13.34 -4.13
CA GLU A 407 27.80 13.58 -3.93
C GLU A 407 28.62 12.31 -4.17
N ARG A 408 28.10 11.10 -3.80
CA ARG A 408 28.75 9.83 -4.13
C ARG A 408 28.71 9.55 -5.65
N SER A 409 27.56 9.82 -6.29
CA SER A 409 27.42 9.69 -7.75
C SER A 409 28.39 10.58 -8.51
N LEU A 410 28.67 11.78 -8.00
CA LEU A 410 29.71 12.67 -8.57
C LEU A 410 31.10 12.03 -8.46
N ARG A 411 31.45 11.44 -7.29
CA ARG A 411 32.75 10.74 -7.14
C ARG A 411 32.92 9.57 -8.10
N ILE A 412 31.83 8.82 -8.35
CA ILE A 412 31.82 7.74 -9.37
C ILE A 412 32.07 8.31 -10.76
N ALA A 413 31.40 9.40 -11.13
CA ALA A 413 31.59 10.06 -12.42
C ALA A 413 33.00 10.63 -12.58
N GLU A 414 33.64 11.09 -11.50
CA GLU A 414 35.03 11.52 -11.46
C GLU A 414 35.99 10.33 -11.64
N ASN A 415 35.76 9.22 -10.93
CA ASN A 415 36.54 7.99 -11.09
C ASN A 415 36.47 7.44 -12.52
N ALA A 416 35.32 7.58 -13.21
CA ALA A 416 35.16 7.16 -14.60
C ALA A 416 36.03 7.96 -15.61
N LEU A 417 36.60 9.09 -15.21
CA LEU A 417 37.57 9.85 -16.02
C LEU A 417 38.99 9.25 -15.96
N LEU A 418 39.27 8.39 -14.97
CA LEU A 418 40.57 7.75 -14.84
C LEU A 418 40.81 6.74 -15.97
N PRO A 419 42.08 6.51 -16.38
CA PRO A 419 42.43 5.41 -17.27
C PRO A 419 42.16 4.08 -16.57
N ASP A 420 41.96 3.02 -17.36
CA ASP A 420 41.88 1.67 -16.86
C ASP A 420 43.29 1.10 -16.67
N LEU A 421 43.63 0.74 -15.46
CA LEU A 421 44.83 -0.03 -15.12
C LEU A 421 44.38 -1.23 -14.30
N SER A 422 44.57 -2.41 -14.84
CA SER A 422 44.16 -3.66 -14.18
C SER A 422 45.31 -4.67 -14.10
N LEU A 423 45.45 -5.26 -12.93
CA LEU A 423 46.33 -6.41 -12.69
C LEU A 423 45.49 -7.69 -12.90
N THR A 424 45.97 -8.57 -13.75
CA THR A 424 45.38 -9.90 -13.96
C THR A 424 46.38 -10.99 -13.58
N ALA A 425 45.91 -12.02 -12.90
CA ALA A 425 46.70 -13.21 -12.58
C ALA A 425 45.82 -14.42 -12.86
N ASN A 426 46.37 -15.37 -13.61
CA ASN A 426 45.69 -16.61 -13.91
C ASN A 426 46.64 -17.78 -13.59
N ALA A 427 46.09 -18.82 -13.00
CA ALA A 427 46.77 -20.11 -12.77
C ALA A 427 45.81 -21.23 -13.09
N GLY A 428 46.28 -22.25 -13.81
CA GLY A 428 45.41 -23.36 -14.19
C GLY A 428 46.14 -24.63 -14.53
N PHE A 429 45.39 -25.69 -14.57
CA PHE A 429 45.77 -26.99 -15.06
C PHE A 429 44.85 -27.36 -16.22
N ALA A 430 45.39 -27.94 -17.26
CA ALA A 430 44.64 -28.43 -18.41
C ALA A 430 45.13 -29.83 -18.77
N GLY A 431 44.23 -30.69 -19.24
CA GLY A 431 44.51 -32.00 -19.75
C GLY A 431 43.84 -32.19 -21.10
N LEU A 432 44.54 -32.81 -22.02
CA LEU A 432 44.03 -33.16 -23.34
C LEU A 432 44.44 -34.59 -23.69
N SER A 433 43.47 -35.43 -24.01
CA SER A 433 43.74 -36.86 -24.31
C SER A 433 42.72 -37.41 -25.30
N SER A 434 43.11 -38.40 -26.05
CA SER A 434 42.20 -39.25 -26.84
C SER A 434 41.58 -40.37 -26.02
N ASP A 435 42.02 -40.57 -24.76
CA ASP A 435 41.51 -41.56 -23.84
C ASP A 435 40.84 -40.91 -22.63
N LEU A 436 39.61 -41.31 -22.34
CA LEU A 436 38.81 -40.80 -21.21
C LEU A 436 39.55 -40.97 -19.86
N THR A 437 40.26 -42.07 -19.67
CA THR A 437 40.94 -42.41 -18.41
C THR A 437 42.20 -41.60 -18.18
N ASN A 438 42.77 -40.98 -19.22
CA ASN A 438 44.01 -40.22 -19.19
C ASN A 438 43.83 -38.74 -19.49
N SER A 439 42.59 -38.23 -19.37
CA SER A 439 42.25 -36.83 -19.60
C SER A 439 42.37 -35.96 -18.35
N ALA A 440 43.04 -36.43 -17.29
CA ALA A 440 43.29 -35.63 -16.10
C ALA A 440 44.13 -34.38 -16.42
N PRO A 441 43.86 -33.23 -15.79
CA PRO A 441 44.62 -32.01 -16.05
C PRO A 441 46.01 -32.13 -15.46
N ASP A 442 47.03 -32.28 -16.32
CA ASP A 442 48.44 -32.52 -15.99
C ASP A 442 49.38 -31.36 -16.44
N GLN A 443 48.89 -30.48 -17.32
CA GLN A 443 49.67 -29.35 -17.83
C GLN A 443 49.28 -28.11 -17.05
N TRP A 444 50.23 -27.54 -16.32
CA TRP A 444 50.00 -26.28 -15.59
C TRP A 444 50.36 -25.07 -16.43
N ASN A 445 49.62 -24.00 -16.29
CA ASN A 445 49.92 -22.71 -16.85
C ASN A 445 49.72 -21.60 -15.81
N THR A 446 50.54 -20.58 -15.87
CA THR A 446 50.37 -19.36 -15.05
C THR A 446 50.68 -18.15 -15.89
N SER A 447 49.93 -17.08 -15.67
CA SER A 447 50.20 -15.81 -16.28
C SER A 447 49.88 -14.68 -15.31
N VAL A 448 50.72 -13.65 -15.32
CA VAL A 448 50.49 -12.38 -14.63
C VAL A 448 50.64 -11.30 -15.66
N GLY A 449 49.65 -10.43 -15.74
CA GLY A 449 49.58 -9.36 -16.71
C GLY A 449 49.19 -8.04 -16.07
N LEU A 450 49.69 -6.95 -16.62
CA LEU A 450 49.25 -5.60 -16.32
C LEU A 450 48.67 -4.99 -17.62
N SER A 451 47.39 -4.64 -17.59
CA SER A 451 46.71 -4.02 -18.71
C SER A 451 46.51 -2.54 -18.40
N PHE A 452 46.94 -1.68 -19.31
CA PHE A 452 46.75 -0.25 -19.26
C PHE A 452 46.04 0.27 -20.48
N GLU A 453 44.83 0.77 -20.32
CA GLU A 453 43.98 1.30 -21.39
C GLU A 453 43.62 2.74 -21.13
N VAL A 454 43.93 3.60 -22.08
CA VAL A 454 43.58 5.03 -22.07
C VAL A 454 42.60 5.32 -23.19
N PRO A 455 41.31 5.58 -22.88
CA PRO A 455 40.38 5.97 -23.94
C PRO A 455 40.78 7.34 -24.50
N LEU A 456 41.07 7.38 -25.80
CA LEU A 456 41.45 8.64 -26.48
C LEU A 456 40.24 9.56 -26.65
N GLN A 457 39.05 9.02 -26.76
CA GLN A 457 37.79 9.76 -26.86
C GLN A 457 37.03 9.74 -25.53
N ARG A 458 37.16 10.80 -24.73
CA ARG A 458 36.56 10.91 -23.40
C ARG A 458 35.32 11.80 -23.37
N LYS A 459 34.66 12.04 -24.51
CA LYS A 459 33.51 12.96 -24.59
C LYS A 459 32.34 12.47 -23.72
N SER A 460 32.10 11.16 -23.70
CA SER A 460 31.02 10.55 -22.89
C SER A 460 31.28 10.76 -21.38
N GLN A 461 32.46 10.39 -20.88
CA GLN A 461 32.85 10.51 -19.48
C GLN A 461 32.88 11.98 -19.01
N ARG A 462 33.44 12.88 -19.85
CA ARG A 462 33.41 14.32 -19.57
C ARG A 462 32.00 14.87 -19.45
N ASN A 463 31.09 14.46 -20.35
CA ASN A 463 29.71 14.92 -20.32
C ASN A 463 28.98 14.33 -19.10
N ALA A 464 29.21 13.06 -18.74
CA ALA A 464 28.67 12.42 -17.55
C ALA A 464 29.13 13.15 -16.28
N TYR A 465 30.41 13.46 -16.15
CA TYR A 465 30.95 14.24 -15.01
C TYR A 465 30.31 15.64 -14.93
N ARG A 466 30.19 16.34 -16.07
CA ARG A 466 29.54 17.66 -16.10
C ARG A 466 28.04 17.57 -15.74
N SER A 467 27.36 16.52 -16.18
CA SER A 467 25.97 16.25 -15.79
C SER A 467 25.84 16.00 -14.30
N ALA A 468 26.76 15.21 -13.71
CA ALA A 468 26.78 14.95 -12.26
C ALA A 468 26.99 16.22 -11.42
N LEU A 469 27.87 17.14 -11.88
CA LEU A 469 28.04 18.46 -11.24
C LEU A 469 26.75 19.29 -11.29
N ILE A 470 26.05 19.28 -12.43
CA ILE A 470 24.76 19.98 -12.55
C ILE A 470 23.72 19.34 -11.62
N SER A 471 23.66 18.02 -11.54
CA SER A 471 22.76 17.30 -10.64
C SER A 471 23.02 17.63 -9.17
N LEU A 472 24.30 17.77 -8.77
CA LEU A 472 24.65 18.18 -7.41
C LEU A 472 24.11 19.59 -7.09
N GLU A 473 24.31 20.55 -7.98
CA GLU A 473 23.80 21.91 -7.78
C GLU A 473 22.25 21.96 -7.80
N GLN A 474 21.60 21.11 -8.59
CA GLN A 474 20.15 20.96 -8.58
C GLN A 474 19.66 20.35 -7.26
N ALA A 475 20.35 19.31 -6.75
CA ALA A 475 20.01 18.68 -5.47
C ALA A 475 20.16 19.65 -4.28
N ARG A 476 21.20 20.48 -4.26
CA ARG A 476 21.39 21.52 -3.23
C ARG A 476 20.26 22.54 -3.22
N ARG A 477 19.89 23.05 -4.41
CA ARG A 477 18.75 23.98 -4.53
C ARG A 477 17.43 23.30 -4.17
N GLY A 478 17.25 22.04 -4.55
CA GLY A 478 16.07 21.24 -4.20
C GLY A 478 15.90 21.06 -2.69
N LEU A 479 16.98 20.75 -1.98
CA LEU A 479 16.97 20.64 -0.52
C LEU A 479 16.61 21.98 0.14
N GLN A 480 17.21 23.09 -0.30
CA GLN A 480 16.88 24.42 0.22
C GLN A 480 15.40 24.75 -0.02
N GLN A 481 14.89 24.50 -1.22
CA GLN A 481 13.47 24.70 -1.54
C GLN A 481 12.56 23.86 -0.65
N GLN A 482 12.94 22.62 -0.36
CA GLN A 482 12.16 21.75 0.52
C GLN A 482 12.16 22.24 1.97
N GLU A 483 13.30 22.76 2.47
CA GLU A 483 13.37 23.39 3.79
C GLU A 483 12.50 24.66 3.88
N ASP A 484 12.51 25.51 2.84
CA ASP A 484 11.67 26.70 2.79
C ASP A 484 10.16 26.35 2.72
N GLN A 485 9.80 25.33 1.95
CA GLN A 485 8.42 24.82 1.86
C GLN A 485 7.95 24.22 3.18
N LEU A 486 8.82 23.50 3.89
CA LEU A 486 8.53 22.96 5.22
C LEU A 486 8.23 24.09 6.21
N ASP A 487 9.06 25.12 6.25
CA ASP A 487 8.85 26.29 7.13
C ASP A 487 7.49 26.97 6.84
N LEU A 488 7.19 27.13 5.56
CA LEU A 488 5.88 27.71 5.14
C LEU A 488 4.72 26.83 5.59
N ALA A 489 4.79 25.49 5.34
CA ALA A 489 3.73 24.55 5.69
C ALA A 489 3.45 24.54 7.20
N ILE A 490 4.49 24.48 8.03
CA ILE A 490 4.33 24.50 9.51
C ILE A 490 3.71 25.81 9.98
N ARG A 491 4.17 26.96 9.45
CA ARG A 491 3.60 28.27 9.79
C ARG A 491 2.14 28.36 9.43
N ASP A 492 1.77 27.83 8.27
CA ASP A 492 0.38 27.81 7.81
C ASP A 492 -0.48 26.87 8.67
N ALA A 493 0.00 25.66 8.97
CA ALA A 493 -0.68 24.69 9.83
C ALA A 493 -0.97 25.25 11.24
N VAL A 494 0.00 25.95 11.86
CA VAL A 494 -0.19 26.58 13.18
C VAL A 494 -1.21 27.72 13.10
N ARG A 495 -1.19 28.56 12.05
CA ARG A 495 -2.19 29.64 11.87
C ARG A 495 -3.59 29.07 11.63
N ASN A 496 -3.70 28.02 10.81
CA ASN A 496 -4.96 27.34 10.53
C ASN A 496 -5.56 26.75 11.82
N LEU A 497 -4.75 26.07 12.62
CA LEU A 497 -5.20 25.51 13.90
C LEU A 497 -5.74 26.59 14.83
N LYS A 498 -5.01 27.71 14.96
CA LYS A 498 -5.47 28.86 15.76
C LYS A 498 -6.77 29.47 15.23
N SER A 499 -6.88 29.62 13.91
CA SER A 499 -8.13 30.11 13.28
C SER A 499 -9.30 29.18 13.56
N LEU A 500 -9.10 27.84 13.51
CA LEU A 500 -10.14 26.88 13.84
C LEU A 500 -10.56 26.96 15.31
N GLU A 501 -9.62 27.15 16.25
CA GLU A 501 -9.93 27.35 17.67
C GLU A 501 -10.79 28.61 17.89
N GLU A 502 -10.41 29.73 17.27
CA GLU A 502 -11.18 30.97 17.34
C GLU A 502 -12.60 30.80 16.75
N ARG A 503 -12.72 30.12 15.61
CA ARG A 503 -14.01 29.81 14.98
C ARG A 503 -14.89 28.90 15.84
N ILE A 504 -14.33 27.91 16.51
CA ILE A 504 -15.06 27.02 17.43
C ILE A 504 -15.65 27.82 18.60
N VAL A 505 -14.87 28.74 19.18
CA VAL A 505 -15.36 29.60 20.28
C VAL A 505 -16.51 30.46 19.78
N LEU A 506 -16.36 31.18 18.65
CA LEU A 506 -17.43 32.01 18.07
C LEU A 506 -18.68 31.19 17.72
N GLN A 507 -18.51 29.99 17.18
CA GLN A 507 -19.63 29.10 16.83
C GLN A 507 -20.42 28.66 18.07
N ARG A 508 -19.72 28.34 19.17
CA ARG A 508 -20.36 28.02 20.46
C ARG A 508 -21.16 29.19 21.01
N ASP A 509 -20.63 30.42 20.94
CA ASP A 509 -21.33 31.63 21.38
C ASP A 509 -22.54 31.90 20.51
N GLN A 510 -22.46 31.70 19.21
CA GLN A 510 -23.59 31.80 18.28
C GLN A 510 -24.68 30.79 18.61
N ILE A 511 -24.35 29.54 18.87
CA ILE A 511 -25.32 28.50 19.26
C ILE A 511 -26.05 28.88 20.56
N VAL A 512 -25.34 29.42 21.56
CA VAL A 512 -25.97 29.89 22.81
C VAL A 512 -26.95 31.01 22.56
N SER A 513 -26.60 31.95 21.65
CA SER A 513 -27.46 33.06 21.28
C SER A 513 -28.70 32.58 20.52
N GLU A 514 -28.50 31.67 19.54
CA GLU A 514 -29.59 31.16 18.70
C GLU A 514 -30.55 30.26 19.50
N ARG A 515 -30.07 29.45 20.46
CA ARG A 515 -30.95 28.73 21.37
C ARG A 515 -31.89 29.64 22.16
N ARG A 516 -31.38 30.80 22.59
CA ARG A 516 -32.22 31.83 23.25
C ARG A 516 -33.21 32.45 22.25
N ALA A 517 -32.78 32.74 21.02
CA ALA A 517 -33.65 33.26 19.97
C ALA A 517 -34.78 32.29 19.64
N VAL A 518 -34.48 30.97 19.49
CA VAL A 518 -35.51 29.93 19.29
C VAL A 518 -36.51 29.90 20.44
N THR A 519 -36.05 29.97 21.70
CA THR A 519 -36.92 29.98 22.88
C THR A 519 -37.84 31.19 22.88
N VAL A 520 -37.31 32.38 22.58
CA VAL A 520 -38.11 33.62 22.51
C VAL A 520 -39.09 33.56 21.34
N SER A 521 -38.66 33.07 20.17
CA SER A 521 -39.53 32.89 19.00
C SER A 521 -40.64 31.87 19.29
N GLN A 522 -40.38 30.79 20.01
CA GLN A 522 -41.39 29.84 20.42
C GLN A 522 -42.48 30.50 21.29
N ILE A 523 -42.08 31.25 22.32
CA ILE A 523 -43.01 31.99 23.22
C ILE A 523 -43.82 33.03 22.44
N ARG A 524 -43.17 33.77 21.54
CA ARG A 524 -43.87 34.79 20.73
C ARG A 524 -44.85 34.17 19.74
N TYR A 525 -44.53 33.03 19.18
CA TYR A 525 -45.42 32.29 18.30
C TYR A 525 -46.66 31.78 19.05
N GLU A 526 -46.48 31.26 20.29
CA GLU A 526 -47.59 30.87 21.14
C GLU A 526 -48.52 32.03 21.55
N GLN A 527 -47.97 33.26 21.52
CA GLN A 527 -48.72 34.51 21.77
C GLN A 527 -49.27 35.14 20.49
N ASP A 528 -49.22 34.47 19.33
CA ASP A 528 -49.64 35.00 18.03
C ASP A 528 -48.92 36.32 17.61
N LYS A 529 -47.68 36.57 18.12
CA LYS A 529 -46.89 37.77 17.86
C LYS A 529 -45.90 37.64 16.70
N ILE A 530 -45.59 36.47 16.27
CA ILE A 530 -44.73 36.16 15.12
C ILE A 530 -45.36 35.08 14.27
N THR A 531 -44.94 34.99 13.01
CA THR A 531 -45.41 33.99 12.07
C THR A 531 -44.71 32.64 12.31
N ASN A 532 -45.33 31.55 11.88
CA ASN A 532 -44.73 30.24 11.89
C ASN A 532 -43.42 30.21 11.09
N ARG A 533 -43.31 31.01 10.04
CA ARG A 533 -42.10 31.13 9.21
C ARG A 533 -40.90 31.62 10.04
N GLU A 534 -41.06 32.66 10.85
CA GLU A 534 -39.98 33.21 11.67
C GLU A 534 -39.48 32.21 12.72
N LEU A 535 -40.39 31.43 13.32
CA LEU A 535 -40.02 30.35 14.23
C LEU A 535 -39.22 29.23 13.51
N LEU A 536 -39.66 28.83 12.33
CA LEU A 536 -38.99 27.80 11.51
C LEU A 536 -37.61 28.28 11.05
N GLU A 537 -37.45 29.55 10.66
CA GLU A 537 -36.16 30.15 10.29
C GLU A 537 -35.18 30.11 11.50
N ALA A 538 -35.62 30.46 12.69
CA ALA A 538 -34.77 30.37 13.90
C ALA A 538 -34.36 28.95 14.25
N ARG A 539 -35.28 27.98 14.19
CA ARG A 539 -34.97 26.56 14.43
C ARG A 539 -33.99 26.02 13.39
N GLN A 540 -34.17 26.39 12.12
CA GLN A 540 -33.27 26.01 11.05
C GLN A 540 -31.86 26.51 11.29
N SER A 541 -31.73 27.79 11.62
CA SER A 541 -30.45 28.44 11.93
C SER A 541 -29.71 27.69 13.06
N LEU A 542 -30.42 27.31 14.12
CA LEU A 542 -29.82 26.54 15.23
C LEU A 542 -29.26 25.21 14.77
N VAL A 543 -30.02 24.41 14.02
CA VAL A 543 -29.57 23.09 13.53
C VAL A 543 -28.36 23.25 12.60
N ASP A 544 -28.38 24.23 11.70
CA ASP A 544 -27.27 24.48 10.80
C ASP A 544 -25.98 24.89 11.55
N LEU A 545 -26.10 25.70 12.64
CA LEU A 545 -25.00 26.09 13.49
C LEU A 545 -24.44 24.88 14.30
N GLU A 546 -25.32 24.01 14.82
CA GLU A 546 -24.90 22.79 15.54
C GLU A 546 -24.19 21.81 14.62
N ASN A 547 -24.69 21.59 13.40
CA ASN A 547 -24.01 20.77 12.39
C ASN A 547 -22.65 21.35 11.97
N ALA A 548 -22.56 22.68 11.82
CA ALA A 548 -21.32 23.37 11.50
C ALA A 548 -20.28 23.22 12.63
N LEU A 549 -20.69 23.27 13.90
CA LEU A 549 -19.80 23.05 15.05
C LEU A 549 -19.17 21.66 15.03
N ILE A 550 -19.96 20.62 14.74
CA ILE A 550 -19.46 19.24 14.67
C ILE A 550 -18.39 19.15 13.56
N GLY A 551 -18.64 19.73 12.39
CA GLY A 551 -17.66 19.78 11.30
C GLY A 551 -16.36 20.48 11.70
N LEU A 552 -16.46 21.65 12.36
CA LEU A 552 -15.30 22.39 12.86
C LEU A 552 -14.48 21.62 13.90
N MET A 553 -15.14 20.85 14.78
CA MET A 553 -14.44 20.01 15.76
C MET A 553 -13.66 18.87 15.10
N VAL A 554 -14.24 18.25 14.07
CA VAL A 554 -13.52 17.22 13.27
C VAL A 554 -12.34 17.84 12.55
N GLU A 555 -12.52 18.99 11.89
CA GLU A 555 -11.47 19.71 11.18
C GLU A 555 -10.32 20.11 12.12
N HIS A 556 -10.64 20.66 13.30
CA HIS A 556 -9.64 20.99 14.32
C HIS A 556 -8.85 19.76 14.79
N PHE A 557 -9.53 18.67 15.09
CA PHE A 557 -8.90 17.43 15.53
C PHE A 557 -7.91 16.90 14.47
N VAL A 558 -8.35 16.85 13.21
CA VAL A 558 -7.52 16.41 12.08
C VAL A 558 -6.36 17.36 11.84
N ALA A 559 -6.59 18.69 11.89
CA ALA A 559 -5.55 19.69 11.72
C ALA A 559 -4.47 19.58 12.81
N ARG A 560 -4.86 19.28 14.06
CA ARG A 560 -3.95 19.03 15.17
C ARG A 560 -3.09 17.78 14.93
N LEU A 561 -3.68 16.66 14.52
CA LEU A 561 -2.93 15.45 14.22
C LEU A 561 -1.96 15.64 13.04
N ASN A 562 -2.41 16.33 11.98
CA ASN A 562 -1.54 16.67 10.85
C ASN A 562 -0.37 17.56 11.28
N LEU A 563 -0.58 18.54 12.15
CA LEU A 563 0.51 19.36 12.67
C LEU A 563 1.52 18.53 13.47
N LEU A 564 1.07 17.59 14.32
CA LEU A 564 1.95 16.67 15.05
C LEU A 564 2.77 15.79 14.08
N LYS A 565 2.13 15.26 13.03
CA LYS A 565 2.79 14.53 11.95
C LYS A 565 3.82 15.43 11.25
N ASP A 566 3.44 16.64 10.86
CA ASP A 566 4.32 17.58 10.16
C ASP A 566 5.51 18.05 11.02
N MET A 567 5.37 18.00 12.35
CA MET A 567 6.47 18.22 13.29
C MET A 567 7.35 16.96 13.50
N GLY A 568 6.95 15.81 12.97
CA GLY A 568 7.66 14.52 13.14
C GLY A 568 7.64 14.00 14.58
N ILE A 569 6.57 14.27 15.32
CA ILE A 569 6.36 13.82 16.71
C ILE A 569 5.07 13.00 16.88
N PHE A 570 4.48 12.60 15.77
CA PHE A 570 3.30 11.75 15.73
C PHE A 570 3.73 10.29 15.58
N PHE A 571 3.61 9.52 16.65
CA PHE A 571 3.99 8.11 16.66
C PHE A 571 2.76 7.22 16.65
N VAL A 572 2.77 6.24 15.77
CA VAL A 572 1.68 5.28 15.59
C VAL A 572 2.16 3.89 16.00
N ASP A 573 1.35 3.15 16.76
CA ASP A 573 1.64 1.76 17.14
C ASP A 573 1.28 0.76 16.03
N GLU A 574 1.54 -0.53 16.25
CA GLU A 574 1.26 -1.59 15.26
C GLU A 574 -0.23 -1.76 14.94
N GLN A 575 -1.11 -1.26 15.80
CA GLN A 575 -2.57 -1.29 15.62
C GLN A 575 -3.09 -0.03 14.93
N GLY A 576 -2.21 0.90 14.57
CA GLY A 576 -2.58 2.15 13.93
C GLY A 576 -3.01 3.26 14.90
N MET A 577 -2.92 3.02 16.22
CA MET A 577 -3.25 4.04 17.21
C MET A 577 -2.03 4.89 17.54
N TRP A 578 -2.24 6.19 17.74
CA TRP A 578 -1.16 7.11 18.11
C TRP A 578 -0.95 7.18 19.62
N ARG A 579 0.28 7.51 20.01
CA ARG A 579 0.70 7.73 21.40
C ARG A 579 1.06 9.19 21.65
#